data_2e10bff85561c7e3fd8bae4fbb2c8914
#
_entry.id   2e10bff85561c7e3fd8bae4fbb2c8914
#
_cell.length_a   1.000
_cell.length_b   1.000
_cell.length_c   1.000
_cell.angle_alpha   90.00
_cell.angle_beta   90.00
_cell.angle_gamma   90.00
#
_symmetry.space_group_name_H-M   'P 1'
#
loop_
_entity.id
_entity.type
_entity.pdbx_description
1 polymer ?
#
loop_
_entity_poly.entity_id
_entity_poly.type
_entity_poly.pdbx_seq_one_letter_code
_entity_poly.pdbx_strand_id
1 'polypeptide(L)'
;MRTALLTSLLAVVALALIPAAAGAQNPWLKKRVLNIAHQGGEDEFPSNTLYAFKRSVRAGADMLELDIGVTRDNKVIVMHDTTVNRVTNGRGTVASHTLKQLRKLDAAYWFAPGRSDAYRHGLKARSYRLRGVATGKRKAPKGFKRADFRVATLTEVMRAFPHTPINIEVKGRTKKEETAEYVRNAEVLAKLLKGTRRRDLIVTSFRQQAIDRFHALVPAVSLAPGIDGATAWFGGGSPGEGVVAFQLPITYQLGTQTLAITTPENVARAHREGYAWQTWLSDDGESVATWTTLIDECVDGVMTARPVAFERLLRKHSAPAACG
;
A
#
# COMPACT_ATOMS: atom_id res chain seq x y z
N MET A 1 13.30 10.47 82.88
CA MET A 1 13.22 9.28 82.03
C MET A 1 11.98 9.42 81.16
N ARG A 2 12.15 9.74 79.89
CA ARG A 2 11.06 9.78 78.87
C ARG A 2 11.50 8.95 77.70
N THR A 3 10.86 7.79 77.49
CA THR A 3 11.08 6.81 76.43
C THR A 3 10.36 7.30 75.19
N ALA A 4 11.09 7.54 74.10
CA ALA A 4 10.52 7.88 72.79
C ALA A 4 10.31 6.57 72.03
N LEU A 5 9.07 6.28 71.64
CA LEU A 5 8.71 5.23 70.68
C LEU A 5 8.87 5.75 69.24
N LEU A 6 9.79 5.14 68.51
CA LEU A 6 9.86 5.29 67.05
C LEU A 6 8.85 4.32 66.39
N THR A 7 7.82 4.85 65.77
CA THR A 7 6.92 4.09 64.88
C THR A 7 7.44 4.20 63.47
N SER A 8 7.94 3.08 62.92
CA SER A 8 8.37 2.95 61.54
C SER A 8 7.13 2.72 60.65
N LEU A 9 6.84 3.69 59.78
CA LEU A 9 5.79 3.56 58.74
C LEU A 9 6.40 2.81 57.54
N LEU A 10 6.03 1.53 57.31
CA LEU A 10 6.30 0.81 56.08
C LEU A 10 5.28 1.26 55.02
N ALA A 11 5.73 2.04 54.04
CA ALA A 11 4.94 2.33 52.83
C ALA A 11 5.01 1.12 51.90
N VAL A 12 3.96 0.38 51.81
CA VAL A 12 3.76 -0.67 50.78
C VAL A 12 3.37 0.03 49.47
N VAL A 13 4.33 0.13 48.56
CA VAL A 13 4.06 0.56 47.18
C VAL A 13 3.37 -0.64 46.47
N ALA A 14 2.07 -0.60 46.37
CA ALA A 14 1.32 -1.51 45.52
C ALA A 14 1.62 -1.14 44.05
N LEU A 15 2.51 -1.89 43.38
CA LEU A 15 2.61 -1.86 41.93
C LEU A 15 1.30 -2.40 41.37
N ALA A 16 0.41 -1.50 40.92
CA ALA A 16 -0.74 -1.87 40.13
C ALA A 16 -0.23 -2.47 38.81
N LEU A 17 -0.25 -3.79 38.71
CA LEU A 17 -0.17 -4.50 37.44
C LEU A 17 -1.39 -4.07 36.62
N ILE A 18 -1.22 -3.07 35.76
CA ILE A 18 -2.18 -2.77 34.71
C ILE A 18 -2.20 -4.03 33.84
N PRO A 19 -3.33 -4.78 33.77
CA PRO A 19 -3.42 -5.87 32.83
C PRO A 19 -3.22 -5.24 31.46
N ALA A 20 -2.14 -5.62 30.76
CA ALA A 20 -2.02 -5.36 29.35
C ALA A 20 -3.30 -5.90 28.72
N ALA A 21 -4.17 -5.01 28.23
CA ALA A 21 -5.30 -5.42 27.45
C ALA A 21 -4.70 -6.35 26.38
N ALA A 22 -5.18 -7.60 26.33
CA ALA A 22 -4.83 -8.53 25.28
C ALA A 22 -5.38 -7.90 24.00
N GLY A 23 -4.59 -7.00 23.39
CA GLY A 23 -4.87 -6.34 22.14
C GLY A 23 -5.11 -7.45 21.13
N ALA A 24 -6.20 -7.38 20.40
CA ALA A 24 -6.45 -8.29 19.30
C ALA A 24 -5.17 -8.34 18.45
N GLN A 25 -4.60 -9.56 18.34
CA GLN A 25 -3.32 -9.75 17.66
C GLN A 25 -3.40 -9.10 16.27
N ASN A 26 -2.43 -8.25 15.94
CA ASN A 26 -2.40 -7.53 14.66
C ASN A 26 -2.50 -8.54 13.50
N PRO A 27 -3.57 -8.50 12.68
CA PRO A 27 -3.82 -9.51 11.66
C PRO A 27 -2.78 -9.47 10.52
N TRP A 28 -1.96 -8.43 10.47
CA TRP A 28 -0.94 -8.23 9.44
C TRP A 28 0.42 -8.82 9.80
N LEU A 29 0.63 -9.23 11.06
CA LEU A 29 1.76 -10.04 11.48
C LEU A 29 1.50 -11.48 11.00
N LYS A 30 2.16 -11.89 9.95
CA LYS A 30 1.95 -13.20 9.31
C LYS A 30 3.19 -14.07 9.38
N LYS A 31 2.98 -15.39 9.50
CA LYS A 31 4.08 -16.37 9.40
C LYS A 31 4.60 -16.52 7.97
N ARG A 32 3.72 -16.39 6.97
CA ARG A 32 4.10 -16.32 5.54
C ARG A 32 4.24 -14.87 5.15
N VAL A 33 5.32 -14.54 4.47
CA VAL A 33 5.50 -13.22 3.85
C VAL A 33 4.41 -12.98 2.80
N LEU A 34 3.69 -11.88 2.92
CA LEU A 34 2.60 -11.54 2.00
C LEU A 34 3.15 -11.13 0.64
N ASN A 35 2.58 -11.71 -0.41
CA ASN A 35 2.74 -11.24 -1.78
C ASN A 35 1.76 -10.09 -2.01
N ILE A 36 2.24 -8.85 -1.90
CA ILE A 36 1.44 -7.64 -2.08
C ILE A 36 1.66 -7.16 -3.51
N ALA A 37 0.62 -7.25 -4.34
CA ALA A 37 0.70 -6.88 -5.75
C ALA A 37 0.67 -5.35 -5.89
N HIS A 38 1.85 -4.70 -5.99
CA HIS A 38 2.02 -3.26 -6.16
C HIS A 38 1.35 -2.80 -7.47
N GLN A 39 0.40 -1.89 -7.38
CA GLN A 39 -0.47 -1.44 -8.49
C GLN A 39 -1.11 -2.61 -9.29
N GLY A 40 -1.23 -3.79 -8.66
CA GLY A 40 -1.67 -5.01 -9.32
C GLY A 40 -0.59 -5.72 -10.14
N GLY A 41 0.70 -5.40 -9.96
CA GLY A 41 1.84 -6.02 -10.65
C GLY A 41 2.19 -5.29 -11.95
N GLU A 42 2.63 -4.05 -11.86
CA GLU A 42 2.79 -3.12 -12.98
C GLU A 42 3.86 -3.52 -13.99
N ASP A 43 4.80 -4.38 -13.64
CA ASP A 43 5.78 -4.93 -14.59
C ASP A 43 5.22 -6.08 -15.43
N GLU A 44 4.25 -6.80 -14.89
CA GLU A 44 3.64 -7.97 -15.54
C GLU A 44 2.29 -7.63 -16.20
N PHE A 45 1.56 -6.64 -15.66
CA PHE A 45 0.21 -6.28 -16.07
C PHE A 45 0.01 -4.76 -16.09
N PRO A 46 -0.97 -4.23 -16.87
CA PRO A 46 -1.25 -2.79 -16.86
C PRO A 46 -1.72 -2.34 -15.47
N SER A 47 -0.92 -1.47 -14.84
CA SER A 47 -1.09 -1.02 -13.45
C SER A 47 -2.49 -0.48 -13.16
N ASN A 48 -2.96 -0.68 -11.94
CA ASN A 48 -4.18 -0.07 -11.43
C ASN A 48 -5.43 -0.40 -12.28
N THR A 49 -5.45 -1.58 -12.93
CA THR A 49 -6.60 -2.06 -13.70
C THR A 49 -7.22 -3.31 -13.09
N LEU A 50 -8.52 -3.51 -13.29
CA LEU A 50 -9.18 -4.77 -12.88
C LEU A 50 -8.55 -6.00 -13.54
N TYR A 51 -7.99 -5.84 -14.73
CA TYR A 51 -7.24 -6.91 -15.39
C TYR A 51 -6.01 -7.31 -14.57
N ALA A 52 -5.17 -6.35 -14.17
CA ALA A 52 -3.99 -6.58 -13.37
C ALA A 52 -4.35 -7.27 -12.04
N PHE A 53 -5.27 -6.71 -11.29
CA PHE A 53 -5.71 -7.26 -10.01
C PHE A 53 -6.22 -8.70 -10.13
N LYS A 54 -7.06 -8.99 -11.13
CA LYS A 54 -7.55 -10.35 -11.40
C LYS A 54 -6.41 -11.32 -11.75
N ARG A 55 -5.38 -10.84 -12.47
CA ARG A 55 -4.23 -11.66 -12.82
C ARG A 55 -3.37 -11.98 -11.60
N SER A 56 -3.14 -10.99 -10.76
CA SER A 56 -2.30 -11.15 -9.57
C SER A 56 -2.95 -12.03 -8.50
N VAL A 57 -4.23 -11.85 -8.23
CA VAL A 57 -4.97 -12.74 -7.31
C VAL A 57 -5.01 -14.18 -7.84
N ARG A 58 -5.22 -14.39 -9.15
CA ARG A 58 -5.15 -15.74 -9.76
C ARG A 58 -3.76 -16.36 -9.69
N ALA A 59 -2.72 -15.56 -9.63
CA ALA A 59 -1.35 -16.03 -9.50
C ALA A 59 -0.95 -16.35 -8.05
N GLY A 60 -1.73 -15.92 -7.06
CA GLY A 60 -1.51 -16.18 -5.65
C GLY A 60 -1.13 -14.94 -4.83
N ALA A 61 -1.33 -13.72 -5.35
CA ALA A 61 -1.14 -12.53 -4.53
C ALA A 61 -2.10 -12.55 -3.33
N ASP A 62 -1.55 -12.30 -2.15
CA ASP A 62 -2.26 -12.31 -0.87
C ASP A 62 -3.01 -11.00 -0.63
N MET A 63 -2.49 -9.89 -1.16
CA MET A 63 -3.01 -8.54 -0.99
C MET A 63 -2.86 -7.75 -2.27
N LEU A 64 -3.81 -6.90 -2.57
CA LEU A 64 -3.70 -5.91 -3.65
C LEU A 64 -3.25 -4.58 -3.05
N GLU A 65 -2.27 -3.98 -3.68
CA GLU A 65 -1.95 -2.57 -3.46
C GLU A 65 -2.46 -1.76 -4.64
N LEU A 66 -2.97 -0.57 -4.38
CA LEU A 66 -3.50 0.35 -5.37
C LEU A 66 -3.44 1.81 -4.91
N ASP A 67 -3.35 2.69 -5.88
CA ASP A 67 -3.35 4.13 -5.67
C ASP A 67 -4.70 4.74 -6.00
N ILE A 68 -5.13 5.73 -5.24
CA ILE A 68 -6.37 6.44 -5.55
C ILE A 68 -6.14 7.91 -5.89
N GLY A 69 -6.91 8.38 -6.86
CA GLY A 69 -7.14 9.79 -7.14
C GLY A 69 -8.62 10.12 -7.15
N VAL A 70 -8.95 11.41 -7.13
CA VAL A 70 -10.34 11.89 -7.11
C VAL A 70 -10.62 12.73 -8.35
N THR A 71 -11.69 12.36 -9.06
CA THR A 71 -12.14 13.07 -10.26
C THR A 71 -12.82 14.40 -9.93
N ARG A 72 -13.07 15.22 -10.97
CA ARG A 72 -13.80 16.47 -10.87
C ARG A 72 -15.21 16.31 -10.27
N ASP A 73 -15.86 15.19 -10.55
CA ASP A 73 -17.18 14.81 -10.04
C ASP A 73 -17.12 13.94 -8.76
N ASN A 74 -16.02 14.06 -8.00
CA ASN A 74 -15.80 13.42 -6.70
C ASN A 74 -15.95 11.87 -6.72
N LYS A 75 -15.47 11.22 -7.75
CA LYS A 75 -15.38 9.76 -7.80
C LYS A 75 -13.97 9.31 -7.46
N VAL A 76 -13.85 8.35 -6.55
CA VAL A 76 -12.57 7.72 -6.22
C VAL A 76 -12.23 6.72 -7.32
N ILE A 77 -11.19 7.02 -8.08
CA ILE A 77 -10.66 6.15 -9.15
C ILE A 77 -9.32 5.57 -8.75
N VAL A 78 -8.92 4.50 -9.43
CA VAL A 78 -7.64 3.82 -9.16
C VAL A 78 -6.63 4.23 -10.22
N MET A 79 -5.59 4.96 -9.80
CA MET A 79 -4.52 5.47 -10.65
C MET A 79 -3.39 6.07 -9.80
N HIS A 80 -2.16 5.74 -10.11
CA HIS A 80 -0.97 6.27 -9.41
C HIS A 80 -0.73 7.75 -9.68
N ASP A 81 -0.63 8.10 -10.97
CA ASP A 81 -0.27 9.45 -11.37
C ASP A 81 -1.45 10.41 -11.19
N THR A 82 -1.17 11.64 -10.87
CA THR A 82 -2.16 12.72 -10.86
C THR A 82 -2.60 13.16 -12.26
N THR A 83 -1.91 12.66 -13.31
CA THR A 83 -2.28 12.83 -14.71
C THR A 83 -2.55 11.48 -15.37
N VAL A 84 -3.38 11.49 -16.42
CA VAL A 84 -3.69 10.28 -17.19
C VAL A 84 -2.68 9.97 -18.30
N ASN A 85 -1.64 10.81 -18.45
CA ASN A 85 -0.80 10.86 -19.65
C ASN A 85 0.08 9.60 -19.81
N ARG A 86 0.70 9.13 -18.71
CA ARG A 86 1.70 8.06 -18.77
C ARG A 86 1.06 6.73 -19.16
N VAL A 87 -0.10 6.41 -18.60
CA VAL A 87 -0.70 5.07 -18.72
C VAL A 87 -1.79 4.99 -19.78
N THR A 88 -2.45 6.11 -20.13
CA THR A 88 -3.61 6.10 -21.03
C THR A 88 -3.34 6.81 -22.37
N ASN A 89 -4.33 6.74 -23.27
CA ASN A 89 -4.38 7.54 -24.50
C ASN A 89 -4.95 8.96 -24.29
N GLY A 90 -5.22 9.36 -23.04
CA GLY A 90 -5.70 10.69 -22.70
C GLY A 90 -4.60 11.66 -22.29
N ARG A 91 -5.00 12.87 -21.93
CA ARG A 91 -4.11 13.93 -21.41
C ARG A 91 -4.81 14.73 -20.32
N GLY A 92 -4.03 15.33 -19.43
CA GLY A 92 -4.50 16.19 -18.35
C GLY A 92 -4.56 15.51 -16.98
N THR A 93 -5.00 16.25 -15.97
CA THR A 93 -5.05 15.75 -14.59
C THR A 93 -6.29 14.91 -14.33
N VAL A 94 -6.20 13.95 -13.42
CA VAL A 94 -7.36 13.19 -12.91
C VAL A 94 -8.44 14.14 -12.42
N ALA A 95 -8.06 15.14 -11.62
CA ALA A 95 -8.97 16.13 -11.03
C ALA A 95 -9.68 17.03 -12.08
N SER A 96 -9.18 17.13 -13.30
CA SER A 96 -9.84 17.88 -14.39
C SER A 96 -10.87 17.07 -15.18
N HIS A 97 -10.91 15.75 -14.99
CA HIS A 97 -11.83 14.85 -15.69
C HIS A 97 -12.98 14.39 -14.80
N THR A 98 -14.13 14.16 -15.42
CA THR A 98 -15.20 13.36 -14.81
C THR A 98 -14.94 11.88 -14.99
N LEU A 99 -15.56 11.02 -14.16
CA LEU A 99 -15.49 9.57 -14.34
C LEU A 99 -15.96 9.15 -15.75
N LYS A 100 -17.01 9.79 -16.28
CA LYS A 100 -17.51 9.52 -17.64
C LYS A 100 -16.46 9.76 -18.73
N GLN A 101 -15.61 10.79 -18.55
CA GLN A 101 -14.51 11.07 -19.46
C GLN A 101 -13.40 10.03 -19.32
N LEU A 102 -12.96 9.72 -18.08
CA LEU A 102 -11.93 8.71 -17.81
C LEU A 102 -12.32 7.31 -18.33
N ARG A 103 -13.59 6.95 -18.28
CA ARG A 103 -14.10 5.66 -18.78
C ARG A 103 -13.95 5.47 -20.29
N LYS A 104 -13.70 6.52 -21.05
CA LYS A 104 -13.42 6.43 -22.49
C LYS A 104 -11.97 6.11 -22.79
N LEU A 105 -11.08 6.25 -21.80
CA LEU A 105 -9.66 6.03 -21.96
C LEU A 105 -9.30 4.54 -21.87
N ASP A 106 -8.20 4.20 -22.49
CA ASP A 106 -7.57 2.87 -22.44
C ASP A 106 -6.42 2.91 -21.44
N ALA A 107 -6.59 2.30 -20.28
CA ALA A 107 -5.59 2.28 -19.21
C ALA A 107 -4.43 1.30 -19.48
N ALA A 108 -4.50 0.52 -20.55
CA ALA A 108 -3.40 -0.34 -21.01
C ALA A 108 -2.71 0.21 -22.27
N TYR A 109 -2.95 1.49 -22.64
CA TYR A 109 -2.57 2.01 -23.95
C TYR A 109 -1.08 2.01 -24.20
N TRP A 110 -0.28 2.38 -23.19
CA TRP A 110 1.18 2.44 -23.28
C TRP A 110 1.86 1.27 -22.60
N PHE A 111 1.10 0.31 -22.08
CA PHE A 111 1.67 -0.84 -21.39
C PHE A 111 2.40 -1.78 -22.36
N ALA A 112 3.67 -2.01 -22.07
CA ALA A 112 4.49 -3.05 -22.70
C ALA A 112 5.20 -3.82 -21.56
N PRO A 113 4.94 -5.13 -21.36
CA PRO A 113 5.49 -5.87 -20.24
C PRO A 113 7.02 -5.84 -20.22
N GLY A 114 7.59 -5.75 -19.06
CA GLY A 114 9.03 -5.65 -18.87
C GLY A 114 9.39 -5.27 -17.44
N ARG A 115 10.57 -4.76 -17.24
CA ARG A 115 11.02 -4.19 -15.97
C ARG A 115 10.52 -2.75 -15.84
N SER A 116 10.85 -2.11 -14.77
CA SER A 116 10.58 -0.74 -14.27
C SER A 116 10.00 0.33 -15.23
N ASP A 117 10.05 0.15 -16.49
CA ASP A 117 9.56 1.03 -17.55
C ASP A 117 8.42 0.43 -18.38
N ALA A 118 7.51 -0.31 -17.73
CA ALA A 118 6.40 -0.98 -18.43
C ALA A 118 5.47 -0.03 -19.22
N TYR A 119 5.57 1.28 -19.01
CA TYR A 119 4.82 2.33 -19.72
C TYR A 119 5.70 3.23 -20.59
N ARG A 120 6.58 2.66 -21.37
CA ARG A 120 7.42 3.41 -22.30
C ARG A 120 6.63 3.85 -23.53
N HIS A 121 6.64 5.16 -23.80
CA HIS A 121 6.14 5.71 -25.05
C HIS A 121 7.14 5.50 -26.20
N GLY A 122 6.67 5.54 -27.43
CA GLY A 122 7.54 5.51 -28.63
C GLY A 122 8.00 4.12 -29.07
N LEU A 123 7.59 3.03 -28.39
CA LEU A 123 7.89 1.69 -28.87
C LEU A 123 7.09 1.35 -30.14
N LYS A 124 7.57 0.34 -30.89
CA LYS A 124 6.84 -0.18 -32.05
C LYS A 124 5.42 -0.64 -31.64
N ALA A 125 4.41 -0.37 -32.46
CA ALA A 125 3.00 -0.66 -32.16
C ALA A 125 2.74 -2.11 -31.70
N ARG A 126 3.50 -3.08 -32.21
CA ARG A 126 3.41 -4.49 -31.82
C ARG A 126 3.80 -4.78 -30.36
N SER A 127 4.56 -3.89 -29.69
CA SER A 127 4.95 -4.02 -28.30
C SER A 127 3.76 -3.84 -27.35
N TYR A 128 2.78 -3.05 -27.75
CA TYR A 128 1.61 -2.72 -26.93
C TYR A 128 0.47 -3.73 -27.18
N ARG A 129 0.65 -4.94 -26.66
CA ARG A 129 -0.24 -6.08 -26.95
C ARG A 129 -1.68 -5.90 -26.46
N LEU A 130 -1.90 -5.06 -25.44
CA LEU A 130 -3.22 -4.81 -24.84
C LEU A 130 -3.85 -3.49 -25.27
N ARG A 131 -3.13 -2.68 -26.04
CA ARG A 131 -3.66 -1.43 -26.62
C ARG A 131 -4.90 -1.69 -27.45
N GLY A 132 -5.95 -0.90 -27.22
CA GLY A 132 -7.21 -0.97 -27.95
C GLY A 132 -8.22 -1.95 -27.34
N VAL A 133 -7.89 -2.72 -26.32
CA VAL A 133 -8.83 -3.61 -25.65
C VAL A 133 -9.92 -2.81 -24.96
N ALA A 134 -9.58 -1.80 -24.15
CA ALA A 134 -10.54 -0.96 -23.44
C ALA A 134 -11.55 -0.28 -24.38
N THR A 135 -11.10 0.13 -25.57
CA THR A 135 -11.91 0.83 -26.59
C THR A 135 -12.62 -0.10 -27.57
N GLY A 136 -12.35 -1.42 -27.51
CA GLY A 136 -12.95 -2.43 -28.38
C GLY A 136 -12.31 -2.56 -29.76
N LYS A 137 -11.19 -1.85 -30.02
CA LYS A 137 -10.38 -2.02 -31.24
C LYS A 137 -9.61 -3.35 -31.26
N ARG A 138 -9.50 -4.00 -30.11
CA ARG A 138 -8.90 -5.33 -29.92
C ARG A 138 -9.79 -6.18 -29.01
N LYS A 139 -9.90 -7.47 -29.29
CA LYS A 139 -10.61 -8.43 -28.44
C LYS A 139 -9.89 -8.58 -27.10
N ALA A 140 -10.65 -8.62 -25.99
CA ALA A 140 -10.08 -8.91 -24.68
C ALA A 140 -9.54 -10.36 -24.61
N PRO A 141 -8.47 -10.60 -23.83
CA PRO A 141 -8.01 -11.95 -23.57
C PRO A 141 -9.11 -12.85 -22.97
N LYS A 142 -9.01 -14.17 -23.19
CA LYS A 142 -9.99 -15.14 -22.67
C LYS A 142 -10.19 -14.98 -21.16
N GLY A 143 -11.44 -14.91 -20.73
CA GLY A 143 -11.84 -14.76 -19.32
C GLY A 143 -11.80 -13.31 -18.79
N PHE A 144 -11.61 -12.32 -19.67
CA PHE A 144 -11.63 -10.90 -19.32
C PHE A 144 -12.60 -10.11 -20.20
N LYS A 145 -13.01 -8.94 -19.68
CA LYS A 145 -13.94 -8.01 -20.38
C LYS A 145 -13.18 -6.73 -20.76
N ARG A 146 -13.67 -6.03 -21.77
CA ARG A 146 -13.14 -4.71 -22.16
C ARG A 146 -13.09 -3.72 -20.98
N ALA A 147 -14.08 -3.79 -20.09
CA ALA A 147 -14.15 -2.94 -18.90
C ALA A 147 -12.97 -3.17 -17.94
N ASP A 148 -12.37 -4.34 -17.93
CA ASP A 148 -11.23 -4.66 -17.06
C ASP A 148 -9.95 -3.86 -17.41
N PHE A 149 -9.90 -3.24 -18.58
CA PHE A 149 -8.78 -2.45 -19.10
C PHE A 149 -9.02 -0.93 -19.07
N ARG A 150 -10.14 -0.49 -18.49
CA ARG A 150 -10.47 0.93 -18.29
C ARG A 150 -9.98 1.41 -16.94
N VAL A 151 -9.95 2.74 -16.78
CA VAL A 151 -9.77 3.33 -15.44
C VAL A 151 -10.87 2.82 -14.52
N ALA A 152 -10.49 2.11 -13.46
CA ALA A 152 -11.40 1.53 -12.49
C ALA A 152 -11.76 2.54 -11.39
N THR A 153 -12.90 2.36 -10.74
CA THR A 153 -13.20 2.99 -9.45
C THR A 153 -12.81 2.06 -8.31
N LEU A 154 -12.49 2.61 -7.14
CA LEU A 154 -12.24 1.81 -5.94
C LEU A 154 -13.45 0.91 -5.60
N THR A 155 -14.68 1.42 -5.78
CA THR A 155 -15.90 0.63 -5.57
C THR A 155 -15.96 -0.61 -6.46
N GLU A 156 -15.49 -0.53 -7.71
CA GLU A 156 -15.44 -1.69 -8.61
C GLU A 156 -14.39 -2.70 -8.17
N VAL A 157 -13.22 -2.22 -7.72
CA VAL A 157 -12.18 -3.10 -7.18
C VAL A 157 -12.67 -3.81 -5.92
N MET A 158 -13.21 -3.08 -4.94
CA MET A 158 -13.75 -3.66 -3.71
C MET A 158 -14.85 -4.69 -3.96
N ARG A 159 -15.71 -4.44 -4.97
CA ARG A 159 -16.76 -5.39 -5.39
C ARG A 159 -16.19 -6.63 -6.07
N ALA A 160 -15.14 -6.47 -6.88
CA ALA A 160 -14.50 -7.57 -7.58
C ALA A 160 -13.69 -8.47 -6.64
N PHE A 161 -13.22 -7.92 -5.51
CA PHE A 161 -12.36 -8.57 -4.52
C PHE A 161 -12.90 -8.39 -3.10
N PRO A 162 -14.08 -8.99 -2.78
CA PRO A 162 -14.75 -8.77 -1.48
C PRO A 162 -13.99 -9.37 -0.30
N HIS A 163 -13.07 -10.30 -0.54
CA HIS A 163 -12.33 -11.04 0.49
C HIS A 163 -10.81 -10.98 0.32
N THR A 164 -10.31 -10.26 -0.67
CA THR A 164 -8.87 -10.04 -0.85
C THR A 164 -8.49 -8.76 -0.11
N PRO A 165 -7.50 -8.79 0.78
CA PRO A 165 -6.97 -7.61 1.43
C PRO A 165 -6.56 -6.54 0.41
N ILE A 166 -6.79 -5.26 0.76
CA ILE A 166 -6.46 -4.14 -0.12
C ILE A 166 -5.70 -3.08 0.67
N ASN A 167 -4.52 -2.74 0.19
CA ASN A 167 -3.79 -1.54 0.56
C ASN A 167 -4.17 -0.39 -0.37
N ILE A 168 -4.56 0.75 0.18
CA ILE A 168 -5.07 1.92 -0.55
C ILE A 168 -4.16 3.11 -0.28
N GLU A 169 -3.35 3.50 -1.26
CA GLU A 169 -2.54 4.71 -1.13
C GLU A 169 -3.30 5.93 -1.64
N VAL A 170 -3.40 6.96 -0.79
CA VAL A 170 -3.98 8.25 -1.16
C VAL A 170 -2.93 9.10 -1.85
N LYS A 171 -3.15 9.42 -3.12
CA LYS A 171 -2.29 10.29 -3.94
C LYS A 171 -2.86 11.72 -4.05
N GLY A 172 -1.97 12.64 -4.38
CA GLY A 172 -2.26 14.04 -4.69
C GLY A 172 -1.10 14.63 -5.50
N ARG A 173 -1.23 15.85 -6.02
CA ARG A 173 -0.18 16.50 -6.80
C ARG A 173 1.02 16.88 -5.94
N THR A 174 2.22 16.76 -6.50
CA THR A 174 3.51 16.87 -5.81
C THR A 174 4.14 18.27 -5.83
N LYS A 175 3.36 19.37 -5.98
CA LYS A 175 3.86 20.76 -5.95
C LYS A 175 3.22 21.57 -4.82
N LYS A 176 3.67 22.76 -4.56
CA LYS A 176 3.50 23.66 -3.39
C LYS A 176 2.12 23.77 -2.72
N GLU A 177 1.05 23.28 -3.33
CA GLU A 177 -0.32 23.19 -2.76
C GLU A 177 -0.71 21.72 -2.42
N GLU A 178 0.25 20.87 -2.29
CA GLU A 178 0.21 19.41 -2.30
C GLU A 178 -0.63 18.79 -1.20
N THR A 179 -0.43 19.24 0.02
CA THR A 179 -1.12 18.66 1.18
C THR A 179 -2.64 18.82 1.08
N ALA A 180 -3.13 19.95 0.55
CA ALA A 180 -4.56 20.20 0.42
C ALA A 180 -5.26 19.20 -0.52
N GLU A 181 -4.63 18.80 -1.63
CA GLU A 181 -5.22 17.78 -2.52
C GLU A 181 -5.19 16.39 -1.89
N TYR A 182 -4.12 16.02 -1.20
CA TYR A 182 -4.03 14.75 -0.47
C TYR A 182 -5.12 14.66 0.61
N VAL A 183 -5.27 15.72 1.42
CA VAL A 183 -6.30 15.80 2.47
C VAL A 183 -7.71 15.73 1.87
N ARG A 184 -7.97 16.50 0.79
CA ARG A 184 -9.25 16.42 0.06
C ARG A 184 -9.53 15.01 -0.44
N ASN A 185 -8.54 14.34 -1.05
CA ASN A 185 -8.70 12.98 -1.57
C ASN A 185 -8.95 11.98 -0.44
N ALA A 186 -8.27 12.14 0.71
CA ALA A 186 -8.52 11.37 1.92
C ALA A 186 -9.94 11.57 2.45
N GLU A 187 -10.48 12.80 2.44
CA GLU A 187 -11.87 13.08 2.85
C GLU A 187 -12.90 12.42 1.91
N VAL A 188 -12.65 12.44 0.60
CA VAL A 188 -13.55 11.78 -0.36
C VAL A 188 -13.48 10.26 -0.21
N LEU A 189 -12.29 9.70 0.03
CA LEU A 189 -12.11 8.29 0.36
C LEU A 189 -12.84 7.93 1.67
N ALA A 190 -12.71 8.76 2.71
CA ALA A 190 -13.39 8.56 3.98
C ALA A 190 -14.91 8.53 3.84
N LYS A 191 -15.49 9.41 3.01
CA LYS A 191 -16.93 9.38 2.70
C LYS A 191 -17.34 8.06 2.04
N LEU A 192 -16.51 7.53 1.14
CA LEU A 192 -16.76 6.25 0.47
C LEU A 192 -16.68 5.07 1.43
N LEU A 193 -15.73 5.08 2.37
CA LEU A 193 -15.48 3.99 3.31
C LEU A 193 -16.25 4.12 4.63
N LYS A 194 -16.97 5.22 4.84
CA LYS A 194 -17.79 5.43 6.05
C LYS A 194 -18.76 4.26 6.23
N GLY A 195 -18.69 3.60 7.38
CA GLY A 195 -19.52 2.44 7.71
C GLY A 195 -19.11 1.13 7.03
N THR A 196 -17.94 1.07 6.39
CA THR A 196 -17.41 -0.19 5.87
C THR A 196 -17.26 -1.21 6.99
N ARG A 197 -17.62 -2.47 6.69
CA ARG A 197 -17.42 -3.61 7.61
C ARG A 197 -16.13 -4.39 7.27
N ARG A 198 -15.41 -3.97 6.25
CA ARG A 198 -14.15 -4.61 5.86
C ARG A 198 -13.07 -4.30 6.91
N ARG A 199 -12.38 -5.37 7.36
CA ARG A 199 -11.28 -5.31 8.33
C ARG A 199 -9.93 -5.62 7.68
N ASP A 200 -9.94 -5.87 6.38
CA ASP A 200 -8.83 -6.25 5.55
C ASP A 200 -8.37 -5.11 4.61
N LEU A 201 -8.59 -3.87 5.05
CA LEU A 201 -8.11 -2.67 4.38
C LEU A 201 -6.99 -2.02 5.19
N ILE A 202 -5.94 -1.54 4.51
CA ILE A 202 -4.99 -0.57 5.03
C ILE A 202 -5.11 0.69 4.17
N VAL A 203 -5.11 1.86 4.80
CA VAL A 203 -5.00 3.15 4.10
C VAL A 203 -3.67 3.78 4.43
N THR A 204 -2.97 4.26 3.42
CA THR A 204 -1.67 4.91 3.54
C THR A 204 -1.58 6.16 2.67
N SER A 205 -0.58 6.98 2.91
CA SER A 205 -0.17 8.11 2.08
C SER A 205 1.23 8.55 2.50
N PHE A 206 2.01 9.11 1.58
CA PHE A 206 3.26 9.80 1.95
C PHE A 206 3.02 11.04 2.84
N ARG A 207 1.81 11.62 2.82
CA ARG A 207 1.44 12.81 3.59
C ARG A 207 0.70 12.42 4.87
N GLN A 208 1.36 12.61 6.03
CA GLN A 208 0.78 12.26 7.33
C GLN A 208 -0.55 12.97 7.57
N GLN A 209 -0.68 14.24 7.16
CA GLN A 209 -1.91 15.02 7.32
C GLN A 209 -3.13 14.37 6.61
N ALA A 210 -2.90 13.65 5.50
CA ALA A 210 -3.97 12.91 4.83
C ALA A 210 -4.39 11.67 5.63
N ILE A 211 -3.42 10.98 6.25
CA ILE A 211 -3.64 9.82 7.12
C ILE A 211 -4.42 10.25 8.37
N ASP A 212 -3.96 11.28 9.06
CA ASP A 212 -4.60 11.81 10.27
C ASP A 212 -6.05 12.26 9.98
N ARG A 213 -6.24 12.96 8.84
CA ARG A 213 -7.57 13.39 8.43
C ARG A 213 -8.50 12.23 8.09
N PHE A 214 -7.98 11.20 7.40
CA PHE A 214 -8.74 9.99 7.11
C PHE A 214 -9.12 9.26 8.40
N HIS A 215 -8.17 9.07 9.30
CA HIS A 215 -8.39 8.39 10.58
C HIS A 215 -9.46 9.07 11.42
N ALA A 216 -9.39 10.39 11.55
CA ALA A 216 -10.40 11.17 12.27
C ALA A 216 -11.84 10.96 11.73
N LEU A 217 -11.99 10.62 10.45
CA LEU A 217 -13.29 10.40 9.81
C LEU A 217 -13.72 8.92 9.80
N VAL A 218 -12.77 7.98 9.77
CA VAL A 218 -13.02 6.52 9.67
C VAL A 218 -12.02 5.75 10.54
N PRO A 219 -12.09 5.86 11.88
CA PRO A 219 -11.10 5.29 12.79
C PRO A 219 -11.07 3.75 12.79
N ALA A 220 -12.07 3.10 12.19
CA ALA A 220 -12.17 1.64 12.16
C ALA A 220 -11.33 0.96 11.05
N VAL A 221 -10.72 1.74 10.15
CA VAL A 221 -9.86 1.23 9.08
C VAL A 221 -8.41 1.33 9.49
N SER A 222 -7.67 0.24 9.32
CA SER A 222 -6.24 0.15 9.63
C SER A 222 -5.41 1.10 8.76
N LEU A 223 -4.29 1.59 9.29
CA LEU A 223 -3.40 2.54 8.64
C LEU A 223 -1.96 2.04 8.53
N ALA A 224 -1.24 2.58 7.56
CA ALA A 224 0.21 2.69 7.61
C ALA A 224 0.60 4.18 7.65
N PRO A 225 1.68 4.56 8.36
CA PRO A 225 2.01 5.96 8.57
C PRO A 225 2.53 6.62 7.30
N GLY A 226 2.38 7.95 7.23
CA GLY A 226 3.11 8.78 6.28
C GLY A 226 4.56 9.01 6.70
N ILE A 227 5.28 9.85 5.94
CA ILE A 227 6.70 10.13 6.21
C ILE A 227 6.91 10.66 7.63
N ASP A 228 6.09 11.61 8.09
CA ASP A 228 6.27 12.23 9.40
C ASP A 228 6.01 11.23 10.53
N GLY A 229 4.98 10.36 10.41
CA GLY A 229 4.69 9.31 11.38
C GLY A 229 5.80 8.24 11.45
N ALA A 230 6.31 7.81 10.28
CA ALA A 230 7.45 6.91 10.23
C ALA A 230 8.70 7.54 10.86
N THR A 231 8.99 8.81 10.54
CA THR A 231 10.12 9.57 11.12
C THR A 231 9.99 9.71 12.64
N ALA A 232 8.79 10.01 13.14
CA ALA A 232 8.52 10.07 14.58
C ALA A 232 8.83 8.72 15.25
N TRP A 233 8.41 7.60 14.65
CA TRP A 233 8.72 6.28 15.19
C TRP A 233 10.22 5.98 15.21
N PHE A 234 10.98 6.30 14.16
CA PHE A 234 12.44 6.14 14.17
C PHE A 234 13.10 6.98 15.28
N GLY A 235 12.53 8.14 15.59
CA GLY A 235 12.94 9.01 16.72
C GLY A 235 12.49 8.52 18.11
N GLY A 236 11.85 7.36 18.23
CA GLY A 236 11.34 6.81 19.50
C GLY A 236 9.95 7.27 19.90
N GLY A 237 9.24 7.99 19.02
CA GLY A 237 7.85 8.42 19.22
C GLY A 237 6.82 7.42 18.65
N SER A 238 5.55 7.85 18.60
CA SER A 238 4.45 7.07 18.03
C SER A 238 4.36 7.28 16.53
N PRO A 239 4.05 6.24 15.73
CA PRO A 239 3.78 6.39 14.30
C PRO A 239 2.38 6.96 13.98
N GLY A 240 1.53 7.13 14.99
CA GLY A 240 0.15 7.60 14.88
C GLY A 240 -0.89 6.57 15.30
N GLU A 241 -2.12 7.05 15.58
CA GLU A 241 -3.24 6.19 15.94
C GLU A 241 -3.73 5.36 14.73
N GLY A 242 -4.19 4.14 14.99
CA GLY A 242 -4.70 3.24 13.96
C GLY A 242 -3.64 2.61 13.05
N VAL A 243 -2.37 2.94 13.24
CA VAL A 243 -1.25 2.32 12.52
C VAL A 243 -1.09 0.87 12.95
N VAL A 244 -1.01 -0.02 11.96
CA VAL A 244 -0.85 -1.47 12.16
C VAL A 244 0.35 -2.04 11.39
N ALA A 245 0.85 -1.32 10.40
CA ALA A 245 1.96 -1.75 9.57
C ALA A 245 2.81 -0.57 9.14
N PHE A 246 4.12 -0.77 9.06
CA PHE A 246 5.02 0.10 8.32
C PHE A 246 5.10 -0.35 6.87
N GLN A 247 5.05 0.61 5.94
CA GLN A 247 5.18 0.39 4.51
C GLN A 247 6.32 1.25 4.01
N LEU A 248 7.53 0.70 4.06
CA LEU A 248 8.77 1.44 3.90
C LEU A 248 9.68 0.82 2.84
N PRO A 249 10.58 1.62 2.21
CA PRO A 249 11.53 1.11 1.23
C PRO A 249 12.67 0.33 1.92
N ILE A 250 13.49 -0.35 1.12
CA ILE A 250 14.74 -0.96 1.61
C ILE A 250 15.70 0.13 2.09
N THR A 251 15.85 1.18 1.28
CA THR A 251 16.73 2.32 1.59
C THR A 251 16.01 3.64 1.34
N TYR A 252 16.48 4.69 2.00
CA TYR A 252 15.97 6.05 1.80
C TYR A 252 17.14 7.03 1.59
N GLN A 253 17.02 7.90 0.59
CA GLN A 253 18.01 8.94 0.33
C GLN A 253 17.71 10.18 1.17
N LEU A 254 18.65 10.55 2.06
CA LEU A 254 18.59 11.75 2.84
C LEU A 254 19.76 12.65 2.44
N GLY A 255 19.52 13.60 1.56
CA GLY A 255 20.59 14.39 0.94
C GLY A 255 21.57 13.50 0.17
N THR A 256 22.83 13.47 0.57
CA THR A 256 23.88 12.61 -0.02
C THR A 256 24.03 11.25 0.64
N GLN A 257 23.29 10.99 1.72
CA GLN A 257 23.38 9.74 2.49
C GLN A 257 22.29 8.78 2.08
N THR A 258 22.64 7.50 1.95
CA THR A 258 21.70 6.40 1.80
C THR A 258 21.51 5.73 3.16
N LEU A 259 20.29 5.80 3.69
CA LEU A 259 19.94 5.17 4.95
C LEU A 259 19.34 3.79 4.65
N ALA A 260 19.80 2.75 5.34
CA ALA A 260 19.14 1.45 5.37
C ALA A 260 17.89 1.56 6.26
N ILE A 261 16.73 1.30 5.69
CA ILE A 261 15.43 1.42 6.37
C ILE A 261 14.90 0.03 6.75
N THR A 262 14.79 -0.87 5.79
CA THR A 262 14.46 -2.27 6.09
C THR A 262 15.74 -2.96 6.52
N THR A 263 15.82 -3.28 7.81
CA THR A 263 16.91 -4.03 8.43
C THR A 263 16.33 -5.01 9.44
N PRO A 264 17.03 -6.12 9.76
CA PRO A 264 16.56 -7.06 10.78
C PRO A 264 16.22 -6.41 12.12
N GLU A 265 16.99 -5.40 12.55
CA GLU A 265 16.77 -4.67 13.80
C GLU A 265 15.49 -3.86 13.80
N ASN A 266 15.22 -3.14 12.70
CA ASN A 266 14.01 -2.33 12.54
C ASN A 266 12.77 -3.21 12.43
N VAL A 267 12.84 -4.30 11.66
CA VAL A 267 11.76 -5.29 11.56
C VAL A 267 11.47 -5.89 12.93
N ALA A 268 12.49 -6.38 13.64
CA ALA A 268 12.33 -6.95 14.97
C ALA A 268 11.80 -5.93 16.00
N ARG A 269 12.19 -4.66 15.89
CA ARG A 269 11.63 -3.59 16.74
C ARG A 269 10.14 -3.40 16.44
N ALA A 270 9.75 -3.29 15.18
CA ALA A 270 8.35 -3.14 14.78
C ALA A 270 7.50 -4.30 15.29
N HIS A 271 7.97 -5.54 15.17
CA HIS A 271 7.28 -6.72 15.68
C HIS A 271 7.10 -6.69 17.20
N ARG A 272 8.14 -6.33 17.97
CA ARG A 272 8.02 -6.19 19.44
C ARG A 272 7.01 -5.12 19.85
N GLU A 273 6.85 -4.08 19.04
CA GLU A 273 5.87 -3.02 19.25
C GLU A 273 4.48 -3.33 18.65
N GLY A 274 4.31 -4.50 18.00
CA GLY A 274 3.03 -4.97 17.46
C GLY A 274 2.71 -4.48 16.05
N TYR A 275 3.69 -3.93 15.32
CA TYR A 275 3.52 -3.47 13.94
C TYR A 275 4.06 -4.50 12.94
N ALA A 276 3.34 -4.70 11.84
CA ALA A 276 3.84 -5.44 10.70
C ALA A 276 4.82 -4.59 9.88
N TRP A 277 5.76 -5.25 9.18
CA TRP A 277 6.71 -4.61 8.29
C TRP A 277 6.50 -5.07 6.85
N GLN A 278 6.06 -4.15 6.00
CA GLN A 278 5.80 -4.39 4.58
C GLN A 278 6.72 -3.50 3.75
N THR A 279 7.57 -4.12 2.93
CA THR A 279 8.58 -3.37 2.17
C THR A 279 8.12 -3.17 0.73
N TRP A 280 8.15 -1.93 0.26
CA TRP A 280 7.98 -1.63 -1.15
C TRP A 280 9.34 -1.46 -1.84
N LEU A 281 9.37 -1.84 -3.12
CA LEU A 281 10.57 -1.82 -3.92
C LEU A 281 10.48 -0.70 -4.96
N SER A 282 11.56 0.08 -5.08
CA SER A 282 11.71 1.03 -6.17
C SER A 282 12.30 0.33 -7.40
N ASP A 283 12.01 0.88 -8.53
CA ASP A 283 12.14 0.39 -9.90
C ASP A 283 13.27 -0.63 -10.21
N ASP A 284 14.50 -0.39 -9.75
CA ASP A 284 15.65 -1.25 -10.10
C ASP A 284 16.00 -2.31 -9.03
N GLY A 285 15.28 -2.30 -7.90
CA GLY A 285 15.58 -3.15 -6.74
C GLY A 285 15.04 -4.57 -6.84
N GLU A 286 14.09 -4.86 -7.73
CA GLU A 286 13.42 -6.16 -7.75
C GLU A 286 14.24 -7.28 -8.40
N SER A 287 14.70 -8.21 -7.58
CA SER A 287 15.37 -9.42 -8.01
C SER A 287 15.04 -10.58 -7.07
N VAL A 288 15.31 -11.81 -7.52
CA VAL A 288 15.18 -13.01 -6.65
C VAL A 288 16.07 -12.86 -5.42
N ALA A 289 17.28 -12.32 -5.56
CA ALA A 289 18.20 -12.11 -4.45
C ALA A 289 17.61 -11.11 -3.44
N THR A 290 17.12 -9.95 -3.91
CA THR A 290 16.48 -8.95 -3.04
C THR A 290 15.29 -9.53 -2.29
N TRP A 291 14.41 -10.25 -2.98
CA TRP A 291 13.25 -10.88 -2.34
C TRP A 291 13.65 -11.92 -1.30
N THR A 292 14.69 -12.73 -1.60
CA THR A 292 15.20 -13.71 -0.65
C THR A 292 15.74 -13.04 0.60
N THR A 293 16.54 -11.98 0.46
CA THR A 293 17.04 -11.18 1.58
C THR A 293 15.89 -10.66 2.45
N LEU A 294 14.85 -10.06 1.85
CA LEU A 294 13.71 -9.54 2.61
C LEU A 294 12.94 -10.64 3.36
N ILE A 295 12.77 -11.82 2.74
CA ILE A 295 12.15 -12.97 3.39
C ILE A 295 12.98 -13.39 4.61
N ASP A 296 14.30 -13.46 4.44
CA ASP A 296 15.24 -13.86 5.50
C ASP A 296 15.38 -12.81 6.61
N GLU A 297 15.10 -11.54 6.32
CA GLU A 297 14.99 -10.44 7.28
C GLU A 297 13.64 -10.36 8.01
N CYS A 298 12.76 -11.35 7.82
CA CYS A 298 11.48 -11.48 8.51
C CYS A 298 10.45 -10.38 8.20
N VAL A 299 10.47 -9.78 7.02
CA VAL A 299 9.41 -8.84 6.64
C VAL A 299 8.06 -9.56 6.53
N ASP A 300 6.96 -8.91 6.89
CA ASP A 300 5.61 -9.49 6.81
C ASP A 300 5.00 -9.41 5.40
N GLY A 301 5.58 -8.59 4.53
CA GLY A 301 5.10 -8.49 3.16
C GLY A 301 6.07 -7.75 2.25
N VAL A 302 6.02 -8.10 0.97
CA VAL A 302 6.76 -7.41 -0.09
C VAL A 302 5.75 -6.88 -1.12
N MET A 303 5.75 -5.55 -1.32
CA MET A 303 5.00 -4.89 -2.39
C MET A 303 5.83 -4.99 -3.67
N THR A 304 5.45 -5.91 -4.53
CA THR A 304 6.21 -6.27 -5.73
C THR A 304 5.46 -5.89 -7.01
N ALA A 305 6.19 -5.32 -7.97
CA ALA A 305 5.72 -5.10 -9.34
C ALA A 305 5.56 -6.43 -10.12
N ARG A 306 6.08 -7.54 -9.59
CA ARG A 306 6.11 -8.86 -10.25
C ARG A 306 5.52 -9.97 -9.38
N PRO A 307 4.22 -9.89 -8.99
CA PRO A 307 3.59 -10.82 -8.07
C PRO A 307 3.59 -12.27 -8.55
N VAL A 308 3.57 -12.53 -9.86
CA VAL A 308 3.65 -13.90 -10.40
C VAL A 308 5.04 -14.50 -10.18
N ALA A 309 6.10 -13.71 -10.38
CA ALA A 309 7.46 -14.15 -10.16
C ALA A 309 7.75 -14.33 -8.66
N PHE A 310 7.31 -13.41 -7.83
CA PHE A 310 7.47 -13.46 -6.39
C PHE A 310 6.73 -14.65 -5.76
N GLU A 311 5.51 -14.94 -6.20
CA GLU A 311 4.78 -16.14 -5.75
C GLU A 311 5.51 -17.45 -6.05
N ARG A 312 6.21 -17.52 -7.19
CA ARG A 312 7.02 -18.70 -7.53
C ARG A 312 8.21 -18.88 -6.57
N LEU A 313 8.77 -17.76 -6.07
CA LEU A 313 9.81 -17.80 -5.04
C LEU A 313 9.22 -18.27 -3.71
N LEU A 314 8.13 -17.66 -3.24
CA LEU A 314 7.49 -17.99 -1.96
C LEU A 314 7.08 -19.46 -1.83
N ARG A 315 6.78 -20.13 -2.94
CA ARG A 315 6.51 -21.58 -2.95
C ARG A 315 7.74 -22.44 -2.71
N LYS A 316 8.93 -21.89 -2.83
CA LYS A 316 10.22 -22.60 -2.74
C LYS A 316 11.07 -22.12 -1.57
N HIS A 317 10.82 -20.92 -1.09
CA HIS A 317 11.58 -20.27 -0.04
C HIS A 317 10.60 -19.67 0.97
N SER A 318 10.69 -20.14 2.21
CA SER A 318 9.87 -19.68 3.34
C SER A 318 10.71 -18.85 4.29
N ALA A 319 10.08 -17.95 5.05
CA ALA A 319 10.76 -17.22 6.11
C ALA A 319 11.41 -18.21 7.11
N PRO A 320 12.58 -17.85 7.66
CA PRO A 320 13.24 -18.63 8.71
C PRO A 320 12.32 -18.87 9.91
N ALA A 321 12.50 -20.01 10.60
CA ALA A 321 11.74 -20.33 11.81
C ALA A 321 11.88 -19.26 12.92
N ALA A 322 13.02 -18.55 12.92
CA ALA A 322 13.28 -17.44 13.85
C ALA A 322 12.39 -16.21 13.65
N CYS A 323 11.66 -16.13 12.54
CA CYS A 323 10.72 -15.03 12.25
C CYS A 323 9.35 -15.20 12.93
N GLY A 324 9.09 -16.28 13.63
CA GLY A 324 7.79 -16.63 14.20
C GLY A 324 7.73 -16.67 15.72
#